data_974d34b4c00c16805431d914e0d0bfc0
#
_entry.id   974d34b4c00c16805431d914e0d0bfc0
#
_cell.length_a   1.000
_cell.length_b   1.000
_cell.length_c   1.000
_cell.angle_alpha   90.00
_cell.angle_beta   90.00
_cell.angle_gamma   90.00
#
_symmetry.space_group_name_H-M   'P 1'
#
loop_
_entity.id
_entity.type
_entity.pdbx_description
1 polymer ?
#
loop_
_entity_poly.entity_id
_entity_poly.type
_entity_poly.pdbx_seq_one_letter_code
_entity_poly.pdbx_strand_id
1 'polypeptide(L)'
;MSEFISVTYKCVGSDLKDLFKLYEAFWTNDNNKSRKDDWRYKCCIDFAPIVASLGFEPKQYELHGEVRSYHLEGSTLVIDSVTGYCEQKDFRKCIEAKFPSIKVYYGEDDPQSASYYTNDSNGDYFPKYFLESYDNTNFFKTIEDAAESVSTLVGSYVAPSADDIYDALDNYYSGNVVCMEDRYSFREYEVRND
;
A
#
# COMPACT_ATOMS: atom_id res chain seq x y z
N MET A 1 -4.64 -5.54 21.54
CA MET A 1 -3.99 -4.50 20.71
C MET A 1 -4.77 -4.45 19.41
N SER A 2 -5.26 -3.30 19.00
CA SER A 2 -5.90 -3.17 17.69
C SER A 2 -4.83 -3.37 16.62
N GLU A 3 -5.04 -4.37 15.81
CA GLU A 3 -4.16 -4.73 14.72
C GLU A 3 -4.41 -3.73 13.59
N PHE A 4 -3.41 -2.95 13.25
CA PHE A 4 -3.50 -1.96 12.19
C PHE A 4 -2.85 -2.54 10.92
N ILE A 5 -3.59 -2.45 9.83
CA ILE A 5 -3.15 -2.82 8.50
C ILE A 5 -2.76 -1.55 7.75
N SER A 6 -1.64 -1.57 7.07
CA SER A 6 -1.21 -0.47 6.20
C SER A 6 -1.86 -0.62 4.83
N VAL A 7 -2.49 0.44 4.34
CA VAL A 7 -3.07 0.47 3.00
C VAL A 7 -2.63 1.73 2.28
N THR A 8 -1.97 1.53 1.14
CA THR A 8 -1.63 2.61 0.22
C THR A 8 -2.61 2.62 -0.95
N TYR A 9 -3.25 3.76 -1.19
CA TYR A 9 -4.08 3.97 -2.38
C TYR A 9 -3.30 4.79 -3.41
N LYS A 10 -3.40 4.40 -4.67
CA LYS A 10 -2.85 5.12 -5.82
C LYS A 10 -3.99 5.51 -6.75
N CYS A 11 -4.32 6.81 -6.76
CA CYS A 11 -5.38 7.38 -7.57
C CYS A 11 -4.82 7.90 -8.89
N VAL A 12 -5.42 7.53 -10.01
CA VAL A 12 -5.01 7.94 -11.35
C VAL A 12 -6.21 8.39 -12.17
N GLY A 13 -6.07 9.46 -12.94
CA GLY A 13 -7.14 10.00 -13.79
C GLY A 13 -7.02 11.50 -14.04
N SER A 14 -7.93 12.06 -14.83
CA SER A 14 -7.89 13.49 -15.21
C SER A 14 -8.28 14.43 -14.06
N ASP A 15 -9.11 13.97 -13.13
CA ASP A 15 -9.65 14.79 -12.03
C ASP A 15 -8.77 14.81 -10.77
N LEU A 16 -7.53 14.30 -10.87
CA LEU A 16 -6.60 14.23 -9.74
C LEU A 16 -6.34 15.57 -9.05
N LYS A 17 -6.31 16.67 -9.83
CA LYS A 17 -6.08 18.01 -9.26
C LYS A 17 -7.21 18.45 -8.32
N ASP A 18 -8.44 18.05 -8.62
CA ASP A 18 -9.59 18.41 -7.80
C ASP A 18 -9.69 17.50 -6.57
N LEU A 19 -9.36 16.23 -6.71
CA LEU A 19 -9.20 15.33 -5.56
C LEU A 19 -8.06 15.80 -4.64
N PHE A 20 -6.92 16.19 -5.20
CA PHE A 20 -5.78 16.70 -4.42
C PHE A 20 -6.14 17.97 -3.62
N LYS A 21 -6.82 18.94 -4.25
CA LYS A 21 -7.31 20.15 -3.56
C LYS A 21 -8.23 19.84 -2.38
N LEU A 22 -9.06 18.80 -2.52
CA LEU A 22 -9.93 18.35 -1.44
C LEU A 22 -9.10 17.90 -0.25
N TYR A 23 -8.06 17.09 -0.46
CA TYR A 23 -7.15 16.68 0.60
C TYR A 23 -6.38 17.85 1.21
N GLU A 24 -5.88 18.79 0.39
CA GLU A 24 -5.23 20.03 0.89
C GLU A 24 -6.16 20.84 1.80
N ALA A 25 -7.44 20.95 1.44
CA ALA A 25 -8.43 21.66 2.25
C ALA A 25 -8.65 21.04 3.62
N PHE A 26 -8.58 19.72 3.74
CA PHE A 26 -8.63 19.02 5.03
C PHE A 26 -7.38 19.26 5.87
N TRP A 27 -6.23 19.22 5.22
CA TRP A 27 -4.95 19.34 5.91
C TRP A 27 -4.70 20.75 6.43
N THR A 28 -5.18 21.76 5.71
CA THR A 28 -5.05 23.18 6.08
C THR A 28 -6.13 23.67 7.03
N ASN A 29 -7.27 22.96 7.14
CA ASN A 29 -8.39 23.41 7.93
C ASN A 29 -8.14 23.21 9.43
N ASP A 30 -8.22 24.29 10.19
CA ASP A 30 -7.92 24.37 11.65
C ASP A 30 -8.80 23.47 12.53
N ASN A 31 -9.87 22.86 12.00
CA ASN A 31 -10.77 21.99 12.74
C ASN A 31 -10.16 20.64 13.15
N ASN A 32 -9.03 20.26 12.57
CA ASN A 32 -8.24 19.11 13.01
C ASN A 32 -7.25 19.45 14.14
N LYS A 33 -7.27 20.68 14.65
CA LYS A 33 -6.38 21.15 15.74
C LYS A 33 -6.63 20.50 17.10
N SER A 34 -7.77 19.84 17.30
CA SER A 34 -8.10 19.22 18.60
C SER A 34 -7.25 18.00 18.97
N ARG A 35 -6.48 17.44 18.01
CA ARG A 35 -5.52 16.35 18.26
C ARG A 35 -4.06 16.83 18.31
N LYS A 36 -3.83 18.15 18.40
CA LYS A 36 -2.49 18.76 18.32
C LYS A 36 -1.54 18.43 19.49
N ASP A 37 -2.04 17.95 20.59
CA ASP A 37 -1.22 17.72 21.78
C ASP A 37 -0.51 16.36 21.80
N ASP A 38 -0.89 15.42 20.93
CA ASP A 38 -0.18 14.16 20.79
C ASP A 38 0.58 14.13 19.44
N TRP A 39 1.92 14.18 19.50
CA TRP A 39 2.80 14.17 18.33
C TRP A 39 2.55 12.96 17.39
N ARG A 40 1.97 11.86 17.92
CA ARG A 40 1.64 10.65 17.18
C ARG A 40 0.44 10.83 16.23
N TYR A 41 -0.42 11.83 16.47
CA TYR A 41 -1.67 12.06 15.74
C TYR A 41 -1.69 13.38 14.96
N LYS A 42 -0.55 14.07 14.85
CA LYS A 42 -0.48 15.42 14.26
C LYS A 42 -0.93 15.54 12.81
N CYS A 43 -1.08 14.40 12.12
CA CYS A 43 -1.27 14.36 10.69
C CYS A 43 -2.29 13.29 10.22
N CYS A 44 -3.23 12.84 11.06
CA CYS A 44 -4.18 11.80 10.67
C CYS A 44 -5.56 12.37 10.46
N ILE A 45 -6.20 11.97 9.36
CA ILE A 45 -7.58 12.35 9.02
C ILE A 45 -8.41 11.10 8.88
N ASP A 46 -9.45 10.95 9.73
CA ASP A 46 -10.39 9.84 9.61
C ASP A 46 -11.04 9.83 8.21
N PHE A 47 -11.37 8.67 7.68
CA PHE A 47 -12.03 8.55 6.36
C PHE A 47 -13.42 9.21 6.32
N ALA A 48 -14.17 9.18 7.42
CA ALA A 48 -15.54 9.69 7.45
C ALA A 48 -15.67 11.19 7.06
N PRO A 49 -14.86 12.12 7.58
CA PRO A 49 -14.87 13.51 7.11
C PRO A 49 -14.55 13.66 5.62
N ILE A 50 -13.64 12.84 5.08
CA ILE A 50 -13.29 12.87 3.66
C ILE A 50 -14.49 12.43 2.83
N VAL A 51 -15.14 11.33 3.18
CA VAL A 51 -16.34 10.79 2.52
C VAL A 51 -17.48 11.81 2.56
N ALA A 52 -17.68 12.50 3.69
CA ALA A 52 -18.67 13.56 3.80
C ALA A 52 -18.41 14.70 2.81
N SER A 53 -17.15 15.09 2.63
CA SER A 53 -16.79 16.17 1.69
C SER A 53 -16.94 15.78 0.22
N LEU A 54 -16.83 14.49 -0.08
CA LEU A 54 -17.16 13.94 -1.39
C LEU A 54 -18.66 14.03 -1.70
N GLY A 55 -19.50 14.33 -0.69
CA GLY A 55 -20.95 14.46 -0.81
C GLY A 55 -21.74 13.21 -0.43
N PHE A 56 -21.11 12.27 0.25
CA PHE A 56 -21.74 11.03 0.71
C PHE A 56 -22.03 11.09 2.22
N GLU A 57 -23.02 10.34 2.69
CA GLU A 57 -23.34 10.22 4.11
C GLU A 57 -22.47 9.11 4.75
N PRO A 58 -21.50 9.44 5.61
CA PRO A 58 -20.50 8.47 6.11
C PRO A 58 -21.11 7.27 6.84
N LYS A 59 -22.27 7.46 7.50
CA LYS A 59 -22.95 6.38 8.25
C LYS A 59 -23.47 5.24 7.38
N GLN A 60 -23.49 5.42 6.06
CA GLN A 60 -23.93 4.42 5.11
C GLN A 60 -22.78 3.47 4.67
N TYR A 61 -21.55 3.72 5.15
CA TYR A 61 -20.34 3.05 4.72
C TYR A 61 -19.57 2.50 5.90
N GLU A 62 -18.87 1.39 5.68
CA GLU A 62 -17.90 0.85 6.63
C GLU A 62 -16.58 1.59 6.46
N LEU A 63 -16.26 2.47 7.42
CA LEU A 63 -15.09 3.35 7.37
C LEU A 63 -14.29 3.21 8.66
N HIS A 64 -13.28 2.33 8.65
CA HIS A 64 -12.45 2.01 9.82
C HIS A 64 -10.99 2.32 9.55
N GLY A 65 -10.59 3.57 9.75
CA GLY A 65 -9.20 3.95 9.56
C GLY A 65 -9.02 5.44 9.32
N GLU A 66 -7.78 5.80 9.06
CA GLU A 66 -7.36 7.17 8.89
C GLU A 66 -6.29 7.30 7.81
N VAL A 67 -6.29 8.42 7.09
CA VAL A 67 -5.23 8.82 6.19
C VAL A 67 -4.06 9.37 7.03
N ARG A 68 -2.87 8.86 6.78
CA ARG A 68 -1.61 9.25 7.42
C ARG A 68 -0.86 10.29 6.63
N SER A 69 -0.81 10.11 5.32
CA SER A 69 -0.17 11.04 4.40
C SER A 69 -0.83 11.03 3.03
N TYR A 70 -0.60 12.06 2.25
CA TYR A 70 -0.92 12.10 0.82
C TYR A 70 0.10 12.95 0.09
N HIS A 71 0.43 12.56 -1.13
CA HIS A 71 1.35 13.32 -1.99
C HIS A 71 1.13 13.00 -3.46
N LEU A 72 1.63 13.87 -4.34
CA LEU A 72 1.64 13.61 -5.77
C LEU A 72 2.97 12.98 -6.19
N GLU A 73 2.90 11.84 -6.85
CA GLU A 73 4.02 11.17 -7.49
C GLU A 73 3.78 11.16 -9.01
N GLY A 74 4.34 12.15 -9.68
CA GLY A 74 4.07 12.38 -11.11
C GLY A 74 2.59 12.64 -11.38
N SER A 75 1.93 11.72 -12.08
CA SER A 75 0.50 11.78 -12.41
C SER A 75 -0.37 10.88 -11.50
N THR A 76 0.12 10.51 -10.35
CA THR A 76 -0.56 9.65 -9.39
C THR A 76 -0.68 10.38 -8.05
N LEU A 77 -1.87 10.37 -7.45
CA LEU A 77 -2.04 10.76 -6.06
C LEU A 77 -1.89 9.51 -5.19
N VAL A 78 -0.89 9.53 -4.34
CA VAL A 78 -0.62 8.48 -3.35
C VAL A 78 -1.24 8.90 -2.02
N ILE A 79 -1.97 7.98 -1.38
CA ILE A 79 -2.63 8.18 -0.09
C ILE A 79 -2.24 7.01 0.80
N ASP A 80 -1.47 7.28 1.84
CA ASP A 80 -1.12 6.27 2.83
C ASP A 80 -2.11 6.31 3.98
N SER A 81 -2.56 5.16 4.38
CA SER A 81 -3.58 5.01 5.42
C SER A 81 -3.28 3.83 6.34
N VAL A 82 -3.97 3.84 7.47
CA VAL A 82 -3.99 2.72 8.41
C VAL A 82 -5.43 2.36 8.66
N THR A 83 -5.75 1.08 8.56
CA THR A 83 -7.11 0.55 8.70
C THR A 83 -7.20 -0.48 9.80
N GLY A 84 -8.40 -0.78 10.27
CA GLY A 84 -8.61 -1.71 11.39
C GLY A 84 -8.58 -3.19 11.01
N TYR A 85 -8.91 -3.55 9.75
CA TYR A 85 -9.09 -4.96 9.39
C TYR A 85 -8.67 -5.30 7.95
N CYS A 86 -8.89 -4.40 6.98
CA CYS A 86 -8.59 -4.60 5.57
C CYS A 86 -8.69 -3.29 4.80
N GLU A 87 -8.43 -3.35 3.49
CA GLU A 87 -8.69 -2.24 2.58
C GLU A 87 -10.13 -1.72 2.74
N GLN A 88 -10.28 -0.40 2.75
CA GLN A 88 -11.57 0.25 2.92
C GLN A 88 -12.24 0.48 1.55
N LYS A 89 -12.87 -0.56 1.03
CA LYS A 89 -13.53 -0.58 -0.28
C LYS A 89 -14.53 0.55 -0.46
N ASP A 90 -15.30 0.87 0.58
CA ASP A 90 -16.29 1.94 0.55
C ASP A 90 -15.65 3.31 0.41
N PHE A 91 -14.54 3.56 1.09
CA PHE A 91 -13.76 4.78 0.94
C PHE A 91 -13.28 4.96 -0.51
N ARG A 92 -12.69 3.93 -1.09
CA ARG A 92 -12.22 3.91 -2.47
C ARG A 92 -13.35 4.15 -3.46
N LYS A 93 -14.48 3.46 -3.30
CA LYS A 93 -15.67 3.62 -4.17
C LYS A 93 -16.30 5.00 -4.08
N CYS A 94 -16.27 5.65 -2.94
CA CYS A 94 -16.72 7.04 -2.82
C CYS A 94 -15.86 7.99 -3.66
N ILE A 95 -14.54 7.79 -3.71
CA ILE A 95 -13.64 8.57 -4.56
C ILE A 95 -13.99 8.35 -6.04
N GLU A 96 -14.10 7.10 -6.48
CA GLU A 96 -14.40 6.75 -7.88
C GLU A 96 -15.80 7.22 -8.31
N ALA A 97 -16.79 7.16 -7.43
CA ALA A 97 -18.14 7.63 -7.70
C ALA A 97 -18.20 9.16 -7.84
N LYS A 98 -17.44 9.90 -7.02
CA LYS A 98 -17.34 11.36 -7.10
C LYS A 98 -16.56 11.83 -8.33
N PHE A 99 -15.52 11.13 -8.69
CA PHE A 99 -14.61 11.45 -9.78
C PHE A 99 -14.53 10.26 -10.75
N PRO A 100 -15.49 10.12 -11.69
CA PRO A 100 -15.56 8.94 -12.56
C PRO A 100 -14.35 8.75 -13.49
N SER A 101 -13.53 9.77 -13.67
CA SER A 101 -12.27 9.67 -14.42
C SER A 101 -11.13 9.08 -13.58
N ILE A 102 -11.31 8.99 -12.26
CA ILE A 102 -10.29 8.46 -11.35
C ILE A 102 -10.54 6.97 -11.15
N LYS A 103 -9.47 6.19 -11.33
CA LYS A 103 -9.39 4.82 -10.86
C LYS A 103 -8.47 4.76 -9.64
N VAL A 104 -8.90 4.01 -8.63
CA VAL A 104 -8.14 3.86 -7.39
C VAL A 104 -7.63 2.44 -7.27
N TYR A 105 -6.31 2.30 -7.29
CA TYR A 105 -5.61 1.06 -6.98
C TYR A 105 -5.22 1.06 -5.52
N TYR A 106 -5.11 -0.11 -4.90
CA TYR A 106 -4.62 -0.24 -3.52
C TYR A 106 -3.59 -1.34 -3.40
N GLY A 107 -2.67 -1.15 -2.44
CA GLY A 107 -1.82 -2.19 -1.88
C GLY A 107 -2.08 -2.26 -0.38
N GLU A 108 -2.48 -3.42 0.08
CA GLU A 108 -2.71 -3.75 1.50
C GLU A 108 -1.55 -4.59 2.01
N ASP A 109 -0.99 -4.18 3.13
CA ASP A 109 0.05 -4.91 3.85
C ASP A 109 -0.46 -5.25 5.25
N ASP A 110 -0.69 -6.54 5.48
CA ASP A 110 -1.00 -7.10 6.78
C ASP A 110 0.25 -7.82 7.34
N PRO A 111 1.06 -7.14 8.14
CA PRO A 111 2.30 -7.69 8.65
C PRO A 111 2.08 -8.86 9.62
N GLN A 112 0.88 -9.06 10.16
CA GLN A 112 0.60 -10.12 11.12
C GLN A 112 0.36 -11.46 10.43
N SER A 113 -0.38 -11.44 9.33
CA SER A 113 -0.60 -12.63 8.51
C SER A 113 0.48 -12.81 7.44
N ALA A 114 1.40 -11.85 7.31
CA ALA A 114 2.37 -11.75 6.21
C ALA A 114 1.67 -11.85 4.84
N SER A 115 0.50 -11.20 4.73
CA SER A 115 -0.36 -11.23 3.56
C SER A 115 -0.38 -9.87 2.88
N TYR A 116 -0.31 -9.88 1.56
CA TYR A 116 -0.25 -8.68 0.72
C TYR A 116 -1.32 -8.78 -0.35
N TYR A 117 -2.19 -7.76 -0.44
CA TYR A 117 -3.33 -7.75 -1.36
C TYR A 117 -3.36 -6.50 -2.22
N THR A 118 -3.83 -6.64 -3.45
CA THR A 118 -4.02 -5.51 -4.38
C THR A 118 -5.19 -5.78 -5.33
N ASN A 119 -5.79 -4.70 -5.88
CA ASN A 119 -6.69 -4.78 -7.03
C ASN A 119 -5.98 -4.47 -8.36
N ASP A 120 -4.67 -4.28 -8.35
CA ASP A 120 -3.89 -4.00 -9.56
C ASP A 120 -3.47 -5.29 -10.26
N SER A 121 -4.36 -5.84 -11.07
CA SER A 121 -4.11 -7.09 -11.80
C SER A 121 -2.96 -7.02 -12.80
N ASN A 122 -2.60 -5.82 -13.27
CA ASN A 122 -1.51 -5.64 -14.22
C ASN A 122 -0.14 -5.38 -13.56
N GLY A 123 -0.13 -5.05 -12.26
CA GLY A 123 1.08 -4.69 -11.55
C GLY A 123 1.69 -3.35 -12.00
N ASP A 124 0.86 -2.42 -12.53
CA ASP A 124 1.33 -1.14 -13.04
C ASP A 124 1.64 -0.14 -11.92
N TYR A 125 0.92 -0.25 -10.81
CA TYR A 125 1.03 0.60 -9.62
C TYR A 125 1.54 -0.16 -8.41
N PHE A 126 1.18 -1.45 -8.29
CA PHE A 126 1.62 -2.36 -7.25
C PHE A 126 2.20 -3.60 -7.91
N PRO A 127 3.51 -3.60 -8.24
CA PRO A 127 4.18 -4.75 -8.83
C PRO A 127 3.99 -5.99 -7.99
N LYS A 128 3.66 -7.11 -8.66
CA LYS A 128 3.15 -8.31 -8.01
C LYS A 128 4.16 -8.96 -7.06
N TYR A 129 5.46 -8.89 -7.40
CA TYR A 129 6.51 -9.58 -6.66
C TYR A 129 7.47 -8.58 -6.03
N PHE A 130 8.00 -8.88 -4.86
CA PHE A 130 9.02 -8.05 -4.24
C PHE A 130 9.94 -8.83 -3.31
N LEU A 131 11.15 -8.32 -3.16
CA LEU A 131 12.12 -8.75 -2.17
C LEU A 131 12.25 -7.66 -1.11
N GLU A 132 11.88 -7.99 0.11
CA GLU A 132 11.88 -7.07 1.24
C GLU A 132 12.99 -7.43 2.21
N SER A 133 13.80 -6.43 2.62
CA SER A 133 14.73 -6.49 3.74
C SER A 133 14.38 -5.39 4.73
N TYR A 134 15.10 -5.31 5.85
CA TYR A 134 14.87 -4.30 6.88
C TYR A 134 14.90 -2.86 6.34
N ASP A 135 15.84 -2.56 5.43
CA ASP A 135 16.07 -1.19 4.93
C ASP A 135 15.67 -1.00 3.46
N ASN A 136 15.28 -2.06 2.75
CA ASN A 136 15.08 -1.97 1.30
C ASN A 136 14.00 -2.91 0.81
N THR A 137 13.23 -2.44 -0.19
CA THR A 137 12.24 -3.25 -0.91
C THR A 137 12.46 -3.09 -2.42
N ASN A 138 12.72 -4.21 -3.09
CA ASN A 138 12.88 -4.27 -4.54
C ASN A 138 11.62 -4.87 -5.15
N PHE A 139 10.96 -4.14 -6.04
CA PHE A 139 9.71 -4.55 -6.70
C PHE A 139 9.97 -5.09 -8.10
N PHE A 140 9.22 -6.13 -8.50
CA PHE A 140 9.31 -6.79 -9.79
C PHE A 140 7.92 -7.00 -10.39
N LYS A 141 7.79 -6.77 -11.70
CA LYS A 141 6.53 -7.03 -12.41
C LYS A 141 6.33 -8.51 -12.71
N THR A 142 7.42 -9.22 -12.96
CA THR A 142 7.40 -10.64 -13.33
C THR A 142 8.18 -11.48 -12.33
N ILE A 143 7.85 -12.75 -12.24
CA ILE A 143 8.56 -13.69 -11.38
C ILE A 143 9.96 -14.00 -11.93
N GLU A 144 10.14 -13.88 -13.25
CA GLU A 144 11.42 -14.02 -13.94
C GLU A 144 12.42 -12.96 -13.47
N ASP A 145 11.99 -11.68 -13.38
CA ASP A 145 12.82 -10.59 -12.89
C ASP A 145 13.21 -10.77 -11.42
N ALA A 146 12.28 -11.27 -10.60
CA ALA A 146 12.56 -11.60 -9.20
C ALA A 146 13.57 -12.74 -9.08
N ALA A 147 13.39 -13.82 -9.86
CA ALA A 147 14.31 -14.97 -9.87
C ALA A 147 15.70 -14.58 -10.38
N GLU A 148 15.82 -13.69 -11.36
CA GLU A 148 17.10 -13.16 -11.83
C GLU A 148 17.82 -12.38 -10.73
N SER A 149 17.06 -11.53 -10.00
CA SER A 149 17.60 -10.79 -8.87
C SER A 149 18.12 -11.72 -7.76
N VAL A 150 17.34 -12.75 -7.40
CA VAL A 150 17.77 -13.75 -6.41
C VAL A 150 18.95 -14.57 -6.93
N SER A 151 18.96 -14.96 -8.21
CA SER A 151 20.10 -15.66 -8.82
C SER A 151 21.40 -14.87 -8.70
N THR A 152 21.32 -13.54 -8.86
CA THR A 152 22.46 -12.64 -8.67
C THR A 152 22.91 -12.60 -7.20
N LEU A 153 21.98 -12.57 -6.25
CA LEU A 153 22.24 -12.54 -4.82
C LEU A 153 22.95 -13.85 -4.36
N VAL A 154 22.40 -15.00 -4.77
CA VAL A 154 22.89 -16.32 -4.30
C VAL A 154 24.06 -16.86 -5.13
N GLY A 155 24.37 -16.24 -6.28
CA GLY A 155 25.47 -16.61 -7.17
C GLY A 155 25.23 -17.89 -7.99
N SER A 156 23.96 -18.33 -8.14
CA SER A 156 23.56 -19.51 -8.91
C SER A 156 22.20 -19.30 -9.54
N TYR A 157 21.89 -20.05 -10.62
CA TYR A 157 20.58 -19.97 -11.28
C TYR A 157 19.46 -20.40 -10.35
N VAL A 158 18.40 -19.59 -10.31
CA VAL A 158 17.12 -19.84 -9.62
C VAL A 158 16.02 -19.87 -10.67
N ALA A 159 15.22 -20.92 -10.68
CA ALA A 159 14.09 -21.00 -11.61
C ALA A 159 12.98 -20.02 -11.23
N PRO A 160 12.20 -19.50 -12.22
CA PRO A 160 11.18 -18.48 -11.98
C PRO A 160 9.89 -19.09 -11.40
N SER A 161 9.98 -19.60 -10.19
CA SER A 161 8.84 -20.04 -9.39
C SER A 161 9.00 -19.55 -7.94
N ALA A 162 7.88 -19.34 -7.25
CA ALA A 162 7.90 -18.88 -5.87
C ALA A 162 8.67 -19.87 -4.97
N ASP A 163 8.42 -21.18 -5.14
CA ASP A 163 9.05 -22.22 -4.34
C ASP A 163 10.57 -22.24 -4.54
N ASP A 164 11.05 -22.16 -5.80
CA ASP A 164 12.48 -22.12 -6.09
C ASP A 164 13.17 -20.87 -5.53
N ILE A 165 12.48 -19.72 -5.55
CA ILE A 165 12.97 -18.47 -4.97
C ILE A 165 13.08 -18.60 -3.44
N TYR A 166 12.03 -19.12 -2.77
CA TYR A 166 12.07 -19.36 -1.32
C TYR A 166 13.19 -20.32 -0.94
N ASP A 167 13.29 -21.46 -1.62
CA ASP A 167 14.30 -22.48 -1.35
C ASP A 167 15.72 -21.92 -1.56
N ALA A 168 15.94 -21.12 -2.60
CA ALA A 168 17.21 -20.50 -2.88
C ALA A 168 17.64 -19.52 -1.77
N LEU A 169 16.72 -18.68 -1.30
CA LEU A 169 16.97 -17.74 -0.20
C LEU A 169 17.23 -18.50 1.12
N ASP A 170 16.43 -19.48 1.46
CA ASP A 170 16.59 -20.28 2.67
C ASP A 170 17.92 -21.02 2.69
N ASN A 171 18.31 -21.64 1.58
CA ASN A 171 19.59 -22.33 1.45
C ASN A 171 20.77 -21.34 1.56
N TYR A 172 20.67 -20.18 0.91
CA TYR A 172 21.69 -19.14 0.96
C TYR A 172 21.93 -18.65 2.39
N TYR A 173 20.86 -18.33 3.13
CA TYR A 173 20.97 -17.84 4.51
C TYR A 173 21.31 -18.93 5.52
N SER A 174 20.98 -20.18 5.26
CA SER A 174 21.39 -21.31 6.11
C SER A 174 22.88 -21.62 5.99
N GLY A 175 23.45 -21.38 4.80
CA GLY A 175 24.88 -21.63 4.51
C GLY A 175 25.80 -20.44 4.80
N ASN A 176 25.29 -19.24 5.00
CA ASN A 176 26.05 -18.02 5.14
C ASN A 176 25.67 -17.26 6.42
N VAL A 177 26.68 -16.67 7.06
CA VAL A 177 26.44 -15.77 8.20
C VAL A 177 26.09 -14.39 7.65
N VAL A 178 24.78 -14.12 7.51
CA VAL A 178 24.25 -12.85 7.06
C VAL A 178 23.51 -12.18 8.22
N CYS A 179 23.76 -10.88 8.44
CA CYS A 179 23.02 -10.11 9.44
C CYS A 179 21.52 -10.14 9.12
N MET A 180 20.67 -10.14 10.16
CA MET A 180 19.21 -10.21 9.96
C MET A 180 18.70 -9.03 9.12
N GLU A 181 19.32 -7.86 9.24
CA GLU A 181 19.00 -6.63 8.51
C GLU A 181 19.24 -6.74 7.00
N ASP A 182 20.21 -7.59 6.60
CA ASP A 182 20.57 -7.80 5.19
C ASP A 182 19.82 -8.98 4.53
N ARG A 183 18.94 -9.66 5.28
CA ARG A 183 18.18 -10.79 4.74
C ARG A 183 16.96 -10.30 3.97
N TYR A 184 16.84 -10.78 2.74
CA TYR A 184 15.65 -10.58 1.93
C TYR A 184 14.63 -11.68 2.17
N SER A 185 13.36 -11.28 2.21
CA SER A 185 12.21 -12.17 2.14
C SER A 185 11.50 -11.95 0.82
N PHE A 186 11.18 -13.00 0.09
CA PHE A 186 10.35 -12.92 -1.10
C PHE A 186 8.89 -12.79 -0.70
N ARG A 187 8.15 -11.92 -1.38
CA ARG A 187 6.72 -11.67 -1.16
C ARG A 187 6.00 -11.53 -2.49
N GLU A 188 4.70 -11.81 -2.43
CA GLU A 188 3.80 -11.71 -3.57
C GLU A 188 2.50 -11.03 -3.15
N TYR A 189 2.00 -10.05 -3.95
CA TYR A 189 0.66 -9.52 -3.80
C TYR A 189 -0.36 -10.50 -4.38
N GLU A 190 -1.36 -10.87 -3.60
CA GLU A 190 -2.56 -11.56 -4.06
C GLU A 190 -3.51 -10.55 -4.70
N VAL A 191 -3.91 -10.80 -5.94
CA VAL A 191 -4.85 -9.93 -6.66
C VAL A 191 -6.28 -10.26 -6.25
N ARG A 192 -6.95 -9.32 -5.60
CA ARG A 192 -8.37 -9.40 -5.27
C ARG A 192 -9.19 -8.60 -6.29
N ASN A 193 -10.03 -9.30 -7.03
CA ASN A 193 -11.01 -8.66 -7.91
C ASN A 193 -12.17 -8.13 -7.07
N ASP A 194 -12.62 -6.92 -7.40
CA ASP A 194 -13.76 -6.23 -6.75
C ASP A 194 -15.11 -6.89 -7.01
#